data_4e7753538ac21a904ddb955afcfa26ec
#
_entry.id   4e7753538ac21a904ddb955afcfa26ec
#
_cell.length_a   1.000
_cell.length_b   1.000
_cell.length_c   1.000
_cell.angle_alpha   90.00
_cell.angle_beta   90.00
_cell.angle_gamma   90.00
#
_symmetry.space_group_name_H-M   'P 1'
#
loop_
_entity.id
_entity.type
_entity.pdbx_description
1 polymer ?
#
loop_
_entity_poly.entity_id
_entity_poly.type
_entity_poly.pdbx_seq_one_letter_code
_entity_poly.pdbx_strand_id
1 'polypeptide(L)'
;MEYVTRSGSGVIIKMTREQISGDLENGSKDAADKGHVPELTSNELERVLNIMVEPTKIVGIERGKEIVLSRDGGVLKYTGCARYAGAPLSKEQGIIIGERIVGFDTMELGHADYSFKPCKPIAFDEAHHMENAEMMSVIPIFYGAMPNLGVYYQTLGGRWPAPSELLKEGKLKESRHVQEKAAEDLVRDIMYIAKIMDQSGADGLNMDTTAAAGDAEFYASLKAVEQVRKETSLPVEVGMAGEMILGMHCELEYQGQRLAGLWPHEQGKLLEKAGASIFGPVVNTRTTKSFPWNLGRALTFIKAVRKAVQIPIHVNMGMGVCGIPMTEITPVDAVTRAAKAMITITGIDGI
;
A
#
# COMPACT_ATOMS: atom_id res chain seq x y z
N MET A 1 30.86 -7.52 -17.98
CA MET A 1 29.68 -6.87 -18.59
C MET A 1 28.96 -6.09 -17.51
N GLU A 2 28.57 -4.84 -17.79
CA GLU A 2 27.82 -4.00 -16.86
C GLU A 2 26.35 -3.93 -17.28
N TYR A 3 25.47 -3.90 -16.28
CA TYR A 3 24.03 -3.78 -16.43
C TYR A 3 23.56 -2.43 -15.88
N VAL A 4 22.65 -1.80 -16.60
CA VAL A 4 22.03 -0.54 -16.14
C VAL A 4 20.94 -0.87 -15.13
N THR A 5 21.03 -0.27 -13.96
CA THR A 5 20.02 -0.38 -12.89
C THR A 5 19.87 1.00 -12.21
N ARG A 6 19.29 1.04 -11.03
CA ARG A 6 19.00 2.29 -10.31
C ARG A 6 19.34 2.18 -8.83
N SER A 7 19.62 3.32 -8.21
CA SER A 7 19.57 3.46 -6.75
C SER A 7 18.12 3.56 -6.26
N GLY A 8 17.89 3.39 -4.98
CA GLY A 8 16.58 3.62 -4.36
C GLY A 8 16.03 5.04 -4.52
N SER A 9 16.87 6.01 -4.79
CA SER A 9 16.48 7.39 -5.15
C SER A 9 16.24 7.60 -6.66
N GLY A 10 16.29 6.54 -7.46
CA GLY A 10 16.02 6.59 -8.90
C GLY A 10 17.21 6.94 -9.79
N VAL A 11 18.38 7.27 -9.21
CA VAL A 11 19.58 7.58 -9.99
C VAL A 11 20.04 6.34 -10.76
N ILE A 12 20.27 6.51 -12.06
CA ILE A 12 20.78 5.44 -12.93
C ILE A 12 22.22 5.10 -12.52
N ILE A 13 22.48 3.83 -12.28
CA ILE A 13 23.79 3.27 -11.94
C ILE A 13 24.09 2.06 -12.82
N LYS A 14 25.37 1.70 -12.93
CA LYS A 14 25.82 0.49 -13.61
C LYS A 14 26.41 -0.46 -12.60
N MET A 15 26.08 -1.73 -12.74
CA MET A 15 26.56 -2.79 -11.85
C MET A 15 26.98 -4.01 -12.66
N THR A 16 27.99 -4.72 -12.19
CA THR A 16 28.31 -6.05 -12.74
C THR A 16 27.32 -7.09 -12.23
N ARG A 17 27.31 -8.29 -12.84
CA ARG A 17 26.48 -9.41 -12.38
C ARG A 17 26.76 -9.79 -10.94
N GLU A 18 28.06 -9.78 -10.57
CA GLU A 18 28.53 -10.11 -9.23
C GLU A 18 28.06 -9.06 -8.20
N GLN A 19 28.09 -7.77 -8.55
CA GLN A 19 27.58 -6.70 -7.68
C GLN A 19 26.07 -6.81 -7.49
N ILE A 20 25.31 -7.12 -8.54
CA ILE A 20 23.85 -7.34 -8.45
C ILE A 20 23.56 -8.54 -7.54
N SER A 21 24.27 -9.66 -7.71
CA SER A 21 24.14 -10.85 -6.88
C SER A 21 24.42 -10.57 -5.40
N GLY A 22 25.52 -9.89 -5.12
CA GLY A 22 25.89 -9.52 -3.74
C GLY A 22 24.88 -8.58 -3.09
N ASP A 23 24.33 -7.64 -3.85
CA ASP A 23 23.31 -6.72 -3.33
C ASP A 23 21.98 -7.43 -3.06
N LEU A 24 21.54 -8.35 -3.92
CA LEU A 24 20.36 -9.19 -3.68
C LEU A 24 20.51 -10.00 -2.40
N GLU A 25 21.65 -10.65 -2.22
CA GLU A 25 21.97 -11.44 -1.03
C GLU A 25 21.97 -10.56 0.24
N ASN A 26 22.67 -9.43 0.20
CA ASN A 26 22.75 -8.50 1.32
C ASN A 26 21.39 -7.91 1.69
N GLY A 27 20.54 -7.63 0.70
CA GLY A 27 19.17 -7.16 0.94
C GLY A 27 18.32 -8.24 1.61
N SER A 28 18.42 -9.48 1.15
CA SER A 28 17.75 -10.63 1.76
C SER A 28 18.19 -10.85 3.20
N LYS A 29 19.49 -10.80 3.46
CA LYS A 29 20.05 -10.92 4.79
C LYS A 29 19.59 -9.83 5.74
N ASP A 30 19.56 -8.56 5.29
CA ASP A 30 19.07 -7.45 6.11
C ASP A 30 17.60 -7.66 6.55
N ALA A 31 16.74 -8.17 5.67
CA ALA A 31 15.36 -8.51 6.02
C ALA A 31 15.28 -9.68 6.97
N ALA A 32 16.07 -10.72 6.75
CA ALA A 32 16.10 -11.92 7.58
C ALA A 32 16.55 -11.60 9.01
N ASP A 33 17.62 -10.82 9.15
CA ASP A 33 18.16 -10.41 10.45
C ASP A 33 17.15 -9.54 11.23
N LYS A 34 16.49 -8.60 10.57
CA LYS A 34 15.52 -7.68 11.20
C LYS A 34 14.19 -8.35 11.54
N GLY A 35 13.65 -9.12 10.61
CA GLY A 35 12.34 -9.75 10.77
C GLY A 35 12.40 -11.14 11.42
N HIS A 36 13.59 -11.66 11.72
CA HIS A 36 13.78 -13.03 12.19
C HIS A 36 13.12 -14.08 11.28
N VAL A 37 13.26 -13.88 9.98
CA VAL A 37 12.69 -14.74 8.93
C VAL A 37 13.79 -15.39 8.10
N PRO A 38 13.52 -16.52 7.42
CA PRO A 38 14.52 -17.15 6.55
C PRO A 38 14.91 -16.24 5.37
N GLU A 39 16.19 -16.23 5.03
CA GLU A 39 16.72 -15.64 3.80
C GLU A 39 16.12 -16.31 2.54
N LEU A 40 16.30 -15.66 1.41
CA LEU A 40 16.08 -16.30 0.11
C LEU A 40 17.13 -17.40 -0.10
N THR A 41 16.69 -18.51 -0.67
CA THR A 41 17.60 -19.62 -1.02
C THR A 41 18.48 -19.23 -2.20
N SER A 42 19.63 -19.91 -2.35
CA SER A 42 20.55 -19.68 -3.48
C SER A 42 19.84 -19.82 -4.84
N ASN A 43 18.89 -20.75 -4.99
CA ASN A 43 18.11 -20.92 -6.22
C ASN A 43 17.16 -19.74 -6.47
N GLU A 44 16.54 -19.19 -5.44
CA GLU A 44 15.68 -18.00 -5.55
C GLU A 44 16.51 -16.77 -5.91
N LEU A 45 17.65 -16.57 -5.26
CA LEU A 45 18.58 -15.48 -5.57
C LEU A 45 19.05 -15.54 -7.02
N GLU A 46 19.41 -16.73 -7.52
CA GLU A 46 19.83 -16.90 -8.91
C GLU A 46 18.68 -16.61 -9.90
N ARG A 47 17.44 -17.01 -9.56
CA ARG A 47 16.26 -16.65 -10.37
C ARG A 47 16.05 -15.14 -10.44
N VAL A 48 16.14 -14.45 -9.30
CA VAL A 48 16.01 -12.98 -9.27
C VAL A 48 17.15 -12.32 -10.02
N LEU A 49 18.38 -12.81 -9.84
CA LEU A 49 19.55 -12.32 -10.58
C LEU A 49 19.33 -12.40 -12.11
N ASN A 50 18.79 -13.51 -12.60
CA ASN A 50 18.49 -13.68 -14.02
C ASN A 50 17.43 -12.70 -14.52
N ILE A 51 16.41 -12.39 -13.71
CA ILE A 51 15.42 -11.33 -14.01
C ILE A 51 16.10 -9.95 -14.05
N MET A 52 17.01 -9.69 -13.13
CA MET A 52 17.69 -8.39 -13.03
C MET A 52 18.62 -8.11 -14.21
N VAL A 53 19.30 -9.14 -14.73
CA VAL A 53 20.27 -9.02 -15.84
C VAL A 53 19.64 -9.27 -17.22
N GLU A 54 18.34 -9.47 -17.30
CA GLU A 54 17.64 -9.61 -18.57
C GLU A 54 17.90 -8.39 -19.46
N PRO A 55 18.32 -8.55 -20.74
CA PRO A 55 18.71 -7.40 -21.57
C PRO A 55 17.55 -6.52 -22.01
N THR A 56 16.31 -7.05 -21.99
CA THR A 56 15.12 -6.28 -22.37
C THR A 56 14.77 -5.22 -21.33
N LYS A 57 14.29 -4.07 -21.77
CA LYS A 57 13.85 -2.99 -20.87
C LYS A 57 12.61 -3.39 -20.05
N ILE A 58 11.69 -4.09 -20.67
CA ILE A 58 10.46 -4.60 -20.08
C ILE A 58 10.56 -6.12 -20.00
N VAL A 59 10.37 -6.68 -18.83
CA VAL A 59 10.32 -8.13 -18.61
C VAL A 59 8.89 -8.57 -18.39
N GLY A 60 8.44 -9.57 -19.14
CA GLY A 60 7.09 -10.14 -19.02
C GLY A 60 7.03 -11.24 -17.96
N ILE A 61 5.83 -11.44 -17.44
CA ILE A 61 5.48 -12.60 -16.62
C ILE A 61 5.28 -13.81 -17.52
N GLU A 62 5.59 -15.00 -17.05
CA GLU A 62 5.34 -16.23 -17.77
C GLU A 62 3.83 -16.43 -17.99
N ARG A 63 3.47 -16.82 -19.21
CA ARG A 63 2.07 -17.12 -19.56
C ARG A 63 1.48 -18.19 -18.63
N GLY A 64 0.28 -17.94 -18.10
CA GLY A 64 -0.41 -18.81 -17.16
C GLY A 64 0.00 -18.60 -15.70
N LYS A 65 0.82 -17.56 -15.42
CA LYS A 65 1.16 -17.12 -14.07
C LYS A 65 0.71 -15.69 -13.81
N GLU A 66 -0.26 -15.22 -14.55
CA GLU A 66 -0.88 -13.93 -14.37
C GLU A 66 -1.61 -13.90 -13.04
N ILE A 67 -1.51 -12.77 -12.36
CA ILE A 67 -2.19 -12.51 -11.09
C ILE A 67 -3.18 -11.36 -11.22
N VAL A 68 -3.97 -11.12 -10.20
CA VAL A 68 -4.91 -10.01 -10.17
C VAL A 68 -4.13 -8.68 -10.23
N LEU A 69 -4.53 -7.81 -11.14
CA LEU A 69 -4.05 -6.45 -11.21
C LEU A 69 -5.12 -5.53 -10.64
N SER A 70 -4.75 -4.76 -9.63
CA SER A 70 -5.58 -3.67 -9.15
C SER A 70 -5.11 -2.35 -9.72
N ARG A 71 -5.98 -1.40 -9.68
CA ARG A 71 -5.71 -0.03 -10.06
C ARG A 71 -6.03 0.84 -8.86
N ASP A 72 -5.01 1.26 -8.14
CA ASP A 72 -5.18 2.38 -7.23
C ASP A 72 -5.60 3.59 -8.04
N GLY A 73 -6.74 4.13 -7.68
CA GLY A 73 -7.17 5.39 -8.23
C GLY A 73 -6.08 6.43 -7.94
N GLY A 74 -5.57 7.04 -8.98
CA GLY A 74 -4.49 8.01 -8.88
C GLY A 74 -4.82 9.18 -7.96
N VAL A 75 -3.80 9.90 -7.57
CA VAL A 75 -3.94 11.17 -6.86
C VAL A 75 -4.48 12.21 -7.83
N LEU A 76 -5.66 12.74 -7.56
CA LEU A 76 -6.17 13.90 -8.25
C LEU A 76 -5.32 15.11 -7.83
N LYS A 77 -4.48 15.59 -8.74
CA LYS A 77 -3.76 16.83 -8.56
C LYS A 77 -4.68 17.97 -8.95
N TYR A 78 -5.18 18.70 -7.98
CA TYR A 78 -5.76 20.01 -8.23
C TYR A 78 -4.64 21.00 -8.55
N THR A 79 -4.44 21.29 -9.82
CA THR A 79 -3.53 22.37 -10.26
C THR A 79 -4.19 23.70 -9.94
N GLY A 80 -3.67 24.39 -8.95
CA GLY A 80 -4.12 25.75 -8.61
C GLY A 80 -4.12 26.11 -7.14
N CYS A 81 -4.31 25.16 -6.23
CA CYS A 81 -4.42 25.47 -4.80
C CYS A 81 -3.24 25.05 -3.96
N ALA A 82 -2.52 24.01 -4.29
CA ALA A 82 -1.23 23.65 -3.71
C ALA A 82 -0.52 22.64 -4.61
N ARG A 83 0.72 22.91 -4.95
CA ARG A 83 1.53 22.04 -5.83
C ARG A 83 1.70 20.60 -5.31
N TYR A 84 1.30 20.31 -4.08
CA TYR A 84 1.54 19.04 -3.38
C TYR A 84 0.33 18.48 -2.63
N ALA A 85 -0.82 19.12 -2.70
CA ALA A 85 -2.03 18.56 -2.10
C ALA A 85 -2.69 17.62 -3.11
N GLY A 86 -2.56 16.33 -2.87
CA GLY A 86 -3.30 15.31 -3.60
C GLY A 86 -4.20 14.56 -2.63
N ALA A 87 -5.46 14.37 -2.99
CA ALA A 87 -6.30 13.40 -2.32
C ALA A 87 -6.20 12.08 -3.07
N PRO A 88 -5.96 10.94 -2.39
CA PRO A 88 -6.06 9.65 -3.03
C PRO A 88 -7.53 9.40 -3.35
N LEU A 89 -7.84 9.46 -4.62
CA LEU A 89 -9.17 9.19 -5.15
C LEU A 89 -9.04 8.18 -6.28
N SER A 90 -10.00 7.26 -6.36
CA SER A 90 -10.11 6.46 -7.58
C SER A 90 -10.42 7.39 -8.76
N LYS A 91 -10.15 6.92 -9.98
CA LYS A 91 -10.53 7.64 -11.19
C LYS A 91 -12.02 7.97 -11.19
N GLU A 92 -12.83 7.02 -10.77
CA GLU A 92 -14.29 7.10 -10.67
C GLU A 92 -14.73 8.09 -9.60
N GLN A 93 -14.09 8.08 -8.43
CA GLN A 93 -14.34 9.08 -7.38
C GLN A 93 -13.99 10.48 -7.85
N GLY A 94 -12.87 10.63 -8.58
CA GLY A 94 -12.48 11.88 -9.18
C GLY A 94 -13.48 12.38 -10.22
N ILE A 95 -14.02 11.50 -11.04
CA ILE A 95 -15.07 11.77 -12.01
C ILE A 95 -16.33 12.30 -11.30
N ILE A 96 -16.82 11.57 -10.30
CA ILE A 96 -18.01 11.95 -9.53
C ILE A 96 -17.84 13.31 -8.84
N ILE A 97 -16.69 13.56 -8.24
CA ILE A 97 -16.39 14.83 -7.58
C ILE A 97 -16.33 15.98 -8.62
N GLY A 98 -15.66 15.76 -9.74
CA GLY A 98 -15.55 16.75 -10.80
C GLY A 98 -16.91 17.11 -11.39
N GLU A 99 -17.73 16.12 -11.69
CA GLU A 99 -19.06 16.32 -12.26
C GLU A 99 -20.01 17.01 -11.28
N ARG A 100 -20.08 16.53 -10.05
CA ARG A 100 -21.13 16.96 -9.10
C ARG A 100 -20.74 18.14 -8.22
N ILE A 101 -19.46 18.29 -7.92
CA ILE A 101 -18.99 19.32 -6.98
C ILE A 101 -18.35 20.49 -7.71
N VAL A 102 -17.54 20.20 -8.73
CA VAL A 102 -16.75 21.20 -9.43
C VAL A 102 -17.37 21.60 -10.78
N GLY A 103 -18.31 20.80 -11.29
CA GLY A 103 -19.00 21.05 -12.55
C GLY A 103 -18.12 20.85 -13.79
N PHE A 104 -17.03 20.07 -13.67
CA PHE A 104 -16.22 19.68 -14.81
C PHE A 104 -16.88 18.57 -15.61
N ASP A 105 -16.58 18.53 -16.89
CA ASP A 105 -16.87 17.39 -17.72
C ASP A 105 -16.07 16.18 -17.22
N THR A 106 -16.77 15.11 -16.83
CA THR A 106 -16.19 13.91 -16.23
C THR A 106 -15.17 13.22 -17.13
N MET A 107 -15.33 13.37 -18.44
CA MET A 107 -14.40 12.83 -19.42
C MET A 107 -12.99 13.37 -19.30
N GLU A 108 -12.85 14.55 -18.77
CA GLU A 108 -11.59 15.27 -18.73
C GLU A 108 -10.76 14.96 -17.48
N LEU A 109 -11.36 14.41 -16.43
CA LEU A 109 -10.68 14.17 -15.16
C LEU A 109 -9.60 13.10 -15.22
N GLY A 110 -9.69 12.17 -16.16
CA GLY A 110 -8.66 11.18 -16.41
C GLY A 110 -7.46 11.71 -17.21
N HIS A 111 -7.65 12.87 -17.85
CA HIS A 111 -6.70 13.54 -18.74
C HIS A 111 -6.77 15.04 -18.51
N ALA A 112 -6.19 15.52 -17.43
CA ALA A 112 -6.29 16.92 -16.98
C ALA A 112 -5.89 17.97 -18.03
N ASP A 113 -5.12 17.57 -19.03
CA ASP A 113 -4.71 18.41 -20.16
C ASP A 113 -5.83 18.62 -21.21
N TYR A 114 -6.90 17.82 -21.16
CA TYR A 114 -8.03 17.95 -22.07
C TYR A 114 -9.05 19.00 -21.63
N SER A 115 -9.18 19.26 -20.35
CA SER A 115 -10.18 20.19 -19.80
C SER A 115 -10.14 21.59 -20.40
N PHE A 116 -9.00 21.99 -20.94
CA PHE A 116 -8.80 23.32 -21.53
C PHE A 116 -8.73 23.35 -23.05
N LYS A 117 -8.94 22.20 -23.70
CA LYS A 117 -8.91 22.15 -25.17
C LYS A 117 -10.27 22.47 -25.77
N PRO A 118 -10.32 23.36 -26.75
CA PRO A 118 -11.61 23.79 -27.35
C PRO A 118 -12.26 22.73 -28.25
N CYS A 119 -11.51 21.67 -28.59
CA CYS A 119 -12.00 20.56 -29.41
C CYS A 119 -11.41 19.25 -28.93
N LYS A 120 -12.25 18.26 -28.73
CA LYS A 120 -11.86 16.90 -28.30
C LYS A 120 -12.14 15.91 -29.40
N PRO A 121 -11.33 14.84 -29.53
CA PRO A 121 -11.67 13.72 -30.41
C PRO A 121 -12.81 12.90 -29.77
N ILE A 122 -14.01 13.04 -30.29
CA ILE A 122 -15.23 12.39 -29.76
C ILE A 122 -15.06 10.88 -29.67
N ALA A 123 -14.47 10.25 -30.70
CA ALA A 123 -14.23 8.80 -30.69
C ALA A 123 -13.32 8.34 -29.54
N PHE A 124 -12.36 9.18 -29.13
CA PHE A 124 -11.50 8.89 -27.99
C PHE A 124 -12.27 9.02 -26.67
N ASP A 125 -13.09 10.07 -26.55
CA ASP A 125 -13.92 10.28 -25.37
C ASP A 125 -14.94 9.15 -25.20
N GLU A 126 -15.60 8.72 -26.28
CA GLU A 126 -16.52 7.57 -26.26
C GLU A 126 -15.82 6.26 -25.86
N ALA A 127 -14.66 5.97 -26.44
CA ALA A 127 -13.88 4.77 -26.09
C ALA A 127 -13.50 4.77 -24.60
N HIS A 128 -13.12 5.93 -24.08
CA HIS A 128 -12.78 6.08 -22.66
C HIS A 128 -13.98 5.90 -21.74
N HIS A 129 -15.15 6.41 -22.13
CA HIS A 129 -16.41 6.16 -21.41
C HIS A 129 -16.80 4.70 -21.40
N MET A 130 -16.67 4.00 -22.52
CA MET A 130 -16.95 2.57 -22.61
C MET A 130 -16.00 1.77 -21.74
N GLU A 131 -14.71 2.07 -21.78
CA GLU A 131 -13.71 1.43 -20.93
C GLU A 131 -14.02 1.62 -19.43
N ASN A 132 -14.37 2.84 -19.02
CA ASN A 132 -14.73 3.11 -17.64
C ASN A 132 -16.04 2.41 -17.24
N ALA A 133 -17.05 2.40 -18.10
CA ALA A 133 -18.32 1.71 -17.84
C ALA A 133 -18.10 0.20 -17.75
N GLU A 134 -17.26 -0.36 -18.59
CA GLU A 134 -16.88 -1.78 -18.53
C GLU A 134 -16.15 -2.11 -17.24
N MET A 135 -15.17 -1.32 -16.84
CA MET A 135 -14.46 -1.49 -15.56
C MET A 135 -15.43 -1.46 -14.38
N MET A 136 -16.35 -0.50 -14.34
CA MET A 136 -17.32 -0.37 -13.25
C MET A 136 -18.35 -1.49 -13.21
N SER A 137 -18.59 -2.19 -14.32
CA SER A 137 -19.60 -3.25 -14.41
C SER A 137 -19.05 -4.66 -14.23
N VAL A 138 -17.74 -4.88 -14.47
CA VAL A 138 -17.15 -6.22 -14.48
C VAL A 138 -16.01 -6.41 -13.49
N ILE A 139 -15.46 -5.33 -12.93
CA ILE A 139 -14.36 -5.38 -11.97
C ILE A 139 -14.87 -5.07 -10.58
N PRO A 140 -14.59 -5.92 -9.57
CA PRO A 140 -14.94 -5.62 -8.19
C PRO A 140 -14.36 -4.28 -7.73
N ILE A 141 -15.19 -3.46 -7.10
CA ILE A 141 -14.80 -2.13 -6.60
C ILE A 141 -14.77 -2.17 -5.08
N PHE A 142 -13.55 -1.99 -4.53
CA PHE A 142 -13.32 -1.84 -3.11
C PHE A 142 -13.16 -0.37 -2.80
N TYR A 143 -14.10 0.18 -2.06
CA TYR A 143 -14.00 1.56 -1.61
C TYR A 143 -13.12 1.66 -0.36
N GLY A 144 -12.28 2.71 -0.33
CA GLY A 144 -11.31 2.92 0.72
C GLY A 144 -11.83 3.74 1.89
N ALA A 145 -11.46 3.32 3.07
CA ALA A 145 -11.34 4.18 4.23
C ALA A 145 -9.85 4.30 4.57
N MET A 146 -9.35 5.52 4.72
CA MET A 146 -7.99 5.75 5.20
C MET A 146 -8.03 6.04 6.70
N PRO A 147 -7.62 5.10 7.54
CA PRO A 147 -7.50 5.36 8.97
C PRO A 147 -6.59 6.56 9.22
N ASN A 148 -7.03 7.50 10.02
CA ASN A 148 -6.25 8.67 10.40
C ASN A 148 -6.57 9.05 11.85
N LEU A 149 -5.84 8.44 12.75
CA LEU A 149 -6.03 8.66 14.19
C LEU A 149 -5.77 10.11 14.60
N GLY A 150 -4.94 10.84 13.86
CA GLY A 150 -4.56 12.22 14.12
C GLY A 150 -5.72 13.20 14.14
N VAL A 151 -6.79 12.95 13.37
CA VAL A 151 -7.95 13.85 13.30
C VAL A 151 -8.76 13.92 14.61
N TYR A 152 -8.60 12.96 15.49
CA TYR A 152 -9.28 12.93 16.80
C TYR A 152 -8.52 13.70 17.87
N TYR A 153 -7.30 14.16 17.60
CA TYR A 153 -6.49 14.93 18.54
C TYR A 153 -6.66 16.44 18.35
N GLN A 154 -6.55 17.18 19.43
CA GLN A 154 -6.75 18.65 19.48
C GLN A 154 -5.83 19.41 18.53
N THR A 155 -4.67 18.87 18.18
CA THR A 155 -3.75 19.46 17.19
C THR A 155 -4.37 19.61 15.80
N LEU A 156 -5.35 18.78 15.46
CA LEU A 156 -6.09 18.81 14.19
C LEU A 156 -7.58 19.12 14.39
N GLY A 157 -7.96 19.70 15.55
CA GLY A 157 -9.34 20.07 15.83
C GLY A 157 -10.21 18.98 16.45
N GLY A 158 -9.63 17.84 16.78
CA GLY A 158 -10.30 16.75 17.50
C GLY A 158 -10.51 17.06 18.98
N ARG A 159 -11.19 16.15 19.68
CA ARG A 159 -11.58 16.37 21.09
C ARG A 159 -10.54 15.90 22.12
N TRP A 160 -9.63 15.01 21.72
CA TRP A 160 -8.68 14.41 22.64
C TRP A 160 -7.38 15.20 22.73
N PRO A 161 -6.74 15.29 23.89
CA PRO A 161 -5.40 15.86 24.01
C PRO A 161 -4.42 15.17 23.06
N ALA A 162 -3.43 15.91 22.56
CA ALA A 162 -2.42 15.31 21.69
C ALA A 162 -1.50 14.38 22.50
N PRO A 163 -1.33 13.11 22.10
CA PRO A 163 -0.42 12.18 22.78
C PRO A 163 1.00 12.71 22.91
N SER A 164 1.48 13.46 21.90
CA SER A 164 2.81 14.06 21.90
C SER A 164 3.02 15.08 23.02
N GLU A 165 2.00 15.84 23.38
CA GLU A 165 2.08 16.80 24.49
C GLU A 165 2.11 16.06 25.84
N LEU A 166 1.27 15.05 26.01
CA LEU A 166 1.26 14.21 27.20
C LEU A 166 2.60 13.49 27.42
N LEU A 167 3.22 13.02 26.32
CA LEU A 167 4.53 12.36 26.36
C LEU A 167 5.64 13.33 26.80
N LYS A 168 5.63 14.58 26.35
CA LYS A 168 6.57 15.62 26.83
C LYS A 168 6.48 15.85 28.33
N GLU A 169 5.29 15.70 28.89
CA GLU A 169 5.04 15.83 30.33
C GLU A 169 5.29 14.53 31.13
N GLY A 170 5.72 13.45 30.46
CA GLY A 170 5.94 12.15 31.08
C GLY A 170 4.65 11.38 31.43
N LYS A 171 3.51 11.80 30.92
CA LYS A 171 2.18 11.24 31.19
C LYS A 171 1.87 10.02 30.30
N LEU A 172 2.66 8.94 30.42
CA LEU A 172 2.55 7.77 29.54
C LEU A 172 1.18 7.09 29.62
N LYS A 173 0.63 6.92 30.81
CA LYS A 173 -0.68 6.27 31.01
C LYS A 173 -1.82 7.08 30.42
N GLU A 174 -1.76 8.40 30.56
CA GLU A 174 -2.77 9.30 29.97
C GLU A 174 -2.65 9.31 28.44
N SER A 175 -1.44 9.34 27.91
CA SER A 175 -1.19 9.22 26.47
C SER A 175 -1.79 7.94 25.90
N ARG A 176 -1.58 6.78 26.55
CA ARG A 176 -2.18 5.51 26.15
C ARG A 176 -3.71 5.58 26.18
N HIS A 177 -4.29 6.05 27.30
CA HIS A 177 -5.75 6.17 27.45
C HIS A 177 -6.37 7.02 26.34
N VAL A 178 -5.75 8.15 26.03
CA VAL A 178 -6.21 9.05 24.96
C VAL A 178 -6.15 8.37 23.57
N GLN A 179 -5.11 7.62 23.30
CA GLN A 179 -4.99 6.85 22.04
C GLN A 179 -6.05 5.76 21.94
N GLU A 180 -6.34 5.05 23.04
CA GLU A 180 -7.43 4.07 23.08
C GLU A 180 -8.79 4.72 22.82
N LYS A 181 -9.04 5.91 23.36
CA LYS A 181 -10.27 6.67 23.12
C LYS A 181 -10.39 7.18 21.68
N ALA A 182 -9.31 7.69 21.12
CA ALA A 182 -9.26 8.07 19.71
C ALA A 182 -9.48 6.85 18.79
N ALA A 183 -8.95 5.69 19.16
CA ALA A 183 -9.17 4.44 18.42
C ALA A 183 -10.64 4.02 18.45
N GLU A 184 -11.36 4.17 19.59
CA GLU A 184 -12.80 3.92 19.64
C GLU A 184 -13.59 4.85 18.71
N ASP A 185 -13.17 6.12 18.59
CA ASP A 185 -13.80 7.09 17.67
C ASP A 185 -13.55 6.69 16.22
N LEU A 186 -12.32 6.34 15.86
CA LEU A 186 -11.95 5.87 14.53
C LEU A 186 -12.76 4.61 14.13
N VAL A 187 -12.89 3.66 15.04
CA VAL A 187 -13.70 2.44 14.79
C VAL A 187 -15.14 2.79 14.47
N ARG A 188 -15.76 3.73 15.21
CA ARG A 188 -17.14 4.16 14.93
C ARG A 188 -17.28 4.79 13.54
N ASP A 189 -16.32 5.61 13.14
CA ASP A 189 -16.37 6.28 11.85
C ASP A 189 -16.15 5.29 10.70
N ILE A 190 -15.23 4.33 10.85
CA ILE A 190 -15.05 3.24 9.88
C ILE A 190 -16.34 2.41 9.78
N MET A 191 -16.98 2.09 10.89
CA MET A 191 -18.23 1.36 10.89
C MET A 191 -19.36 2.11 10.21
N TYR A 192 -19.43 3.43 10.40
CA TYR A 192 -20.40 4.27 9.68
C TYR A 192 -20.18 4.20 8.18
N ILE A 193 -18.94 4.34 7.71
CA ILE A 193 -18.58 4.22 6.29
C ILE A 193 -18.91 2.82 5.78
N ALA A 194 -18.51 1.77 6.48
CA ALA A 194 -18.71 0.39 6.06
C ALA A 194 -20.19 0.06 5.85
N LYS A 195 -21.07 0.51 6.76
CA LYS A 195 -22.53 0.29 6.62
C LYS A 195 -23.10 1.01 5.39
N ILE A 196 -22.63 2.21 5.10
CA ILE A 196 -23.06 2.94 3.89
C ILE A 196 -22.57 2.21 2.64
N MET A 197 -21.32 1.75 2.63
CA MET A 197 -20.74 1.01 1.50
C MET A 197 -21.49 -0.30 1.23
N ASP A 198 -21.80 -1.06 2.29
CA ASP A 198 -22.58 -2.30 2.19
C ASP A 198 -23.98 -2.04 1.61
N GLN A 199 -24.67 -1.01 2.10
CA GLN A 199 -25.98 -0.59 1.59
C GLN A 199 -25.94 -0.07 0.15
N SER A 200 -24.81 0.48 -0.26
CA SER A 200 -24.60 1.04 -1.62
C SER A 200 -24.20 -0.03 -2.63
N GLY A 201 -23.98 -1.28 -2.21
CA GLY A 201 -23.59 -2.38 -3.09
C GLY A 201 -22.12 -2.36 -3.50
N ALA A 202 -21.23 -1.81 -2.65
CA ALA A 202 -19.80 -1.96 -2.84
C ALA A 202 -19.39 -3.45 -2.72
N ASP A 203 -18.39 -3.87 -3.49
CA ASP A 203 -17.89 -5.25 -3.46
C ASP A 203 -16.98 -5.54 -2.27
N GLY A 204 -16.43 -4.51 -1.63
CA GLY A 204 -15.60 -4.64 -0.45
C GLY A 204 -15.18 -3.29 0.13
N LEU A 205 -14.57 -3.35 1.30
CA LEU A 205 -13.95 -2.22 1.98
C LEU A 205 -12.43 -2.37 1.95
N ASN A 206 -11.74 -1.36 1.43
CA ASN A 206 -10.28 -1.25 1.54
C ASN A 206 -9.93 -0.28 2.66
N MET A 207 -9.25 -0.73 3.69
CA MET A 207 -8.61 0.13 4.66
C MET A 207 -7.15 0.33 4.26
N ASP A 208 -6.86 1.45 3.61
CA ASP A 208 -5.54 1.75 3.08
C ASP A 208 -4.72 2.61 4.05
N THR A 209 -3.41 2.54 3.88
CA THR A 209 -2.45 3.34 4.67
C THR A 209 -2.57 3.12 6.19
N THR A 210 -2.96 1.91 6.58
CA THR A 210 -3.17 1.53 7.98
C THR A 210 -1.87 1.56 8.78
N ALA A 211 -1.95 1.98 10.03
CA ALA A 211 -0.84 2.14 10.97
C ALA A 211 0.17 3.25 10.61
N ALA A 212 -0.21 4.22 9.78
CA ALA A 212 0.61 5.40 9.52
C ALA A 212 0.90 6.19 10.82
N ALA A 213 -0.05 6.23 11.76
CA ALA A 213 0.10 6.82 13.08
C ALA A 213 0.57 5.81 14.17
N GLY A 214 0.98 4.62 13.79
CA GLY A 214 1.57 3.63 14.69
C GLY A 214 0.59 2.62 15.28
N ASP A 215 0.96 2.05 16.42
CA ASP A 215 0.27 0.93 17.06
C ASP A 215 -1.19 1.21 17.46
N ALA A 216 -1.51 2.42 17.86
CA ALA A 216 -2.88 2.81 18.20
C ALA A 216 -3.82 2.79 16.99
N GLU A 217 -3.33 3.22 15.81
CA GLU A 217 -4.11 3.17 14.58
C GLU A 217 -4.24 1.73 14.07
N PHE A 218 -3.19 0.93 14.20
CA PHE A 218 -3.28 -0.50 13.89
C PHE A 218 -4.26 -1.23 14.80
N TYR A 219 -4.25 -0.91 16.11
CA TYR A 219 -5.25 -1.42 17.05
C TYR A 219 -6.67 -1.08 16.63
N ALA A 220 -6.92 0.18 16.27
CA ALA A 220 -8.23 0.62 15.78
C ALA A 220 -8.64 -0.13 14.52
N SER A 221 -7.71 -0.32 13.59
CA SER A 221 -7.96 -1.04 12.34
C SER A 221 -8.32 -2.50 12.58
N LEU A 222 -7.61 -3.20 13.48
CA LEU A 222 -7.95 -4.57 13.87
C LEU A 222 -9.37 -4.66 14.46
N LYS A 223 -9.73 -3.71 15.33
CA LYS A 223 -11.07 -3.62 15.91
C LYS A 223 -12.14 -3.32 14.86
N ALA A 224 -11.84 -2.43 13.92
CA ALA A 224 -12.74 -2.12 12.82
C ALA A 224 -12.98 -3.34 11.93
N VAL A 225 -11.93 -4.09 11.56
CA VAL A 225 -12.05 -5.34 10.79
C VAL A 225 -12.98 -6.32 11.49
N GLU A 226 -12.79 -6.56 12.80
CA GLU A 226 -13.67 -7.45 13.58
C GLU A 226 -15.14 -7.02 13.51
N GLN A 227 -15.42 -5.72 13.62
CA GLN A 227 -16.79 -5.22 13.62
C GLN A 227 -17.39 -5.21 12.22
N VAL A 228 -16.66 -4.78 11.21
CA VAL A 228 -17.12 -4.80 9.81
C VAL A 228 -17.53 -6.23 9.42
N ARG A 229 -16.72 -7.21 9.75
CA ARG A 229 -16.99 -8.63 9.47
C ARG A 229 -18.20 -9.18 10.21
N LYS A 230 -18.54 -8.63 11.36
CA LYS A 230 -19.72 -9.04 12.14
C LYS A 230 -21.02 -8.37 11.69
N GLU A 231 -20.94 -7.10 11.25
CA GLU A 231 -22.10 -6.24 11.05
C GLU A 231 -22.42 -5.94 9.58
N THR A 232 -21.56 -6.36 8.65
CA THR A 232 -21.74 -6.17 7.20
C THR A 232 -21.40 -7.44 6.42
N SER A 233 -21.75 -7.48 5.14
CA SER A 233 -21.36 -8.56 4.22
C SER A 233 -20.00 -8.31 3.54
N LEU A 234 -19.41 -7.13 3.72
CA LEU A 234 -18.22 -6.70 2.99
C LEU A 234 -16.98 -7.52 3.33
N PRO A 235 -16.28 -8.08 2.34
CA PRO A 235 -14.89 -8.45 2.52
C PRO A 235 -14.05 -7.21 2.81
N VAL A 236 -12.98 -7.38 3.61
CA VAL A 236 -12.12 -6.27 4.01
C VAL A 236 -10.70 -6.54 3.53
N GLU A 237 -10.19 -5.65 2.70
CA GLU A 237 -8.77 -5.54 2.37
C GLU A 237 -8.10 -4.57 3.35
N VAL A 238 -6.91 -4.91 3.82
CA VAL A 238 -6.14 -4.02 4.70
C VAL A 238 -4.75 -3.81 4.13
N GLY A 239 -4.52 -2.60 3.64
CA GLY A 239 -3.22 -2.11 3.17
C GLY A 239 -2.46 -1.37 4.28
N MET A 240 -1.21 -1.75 4.50
CA MET A 240 -0.36 -1.14 5.52
C MET A 240 0.37 0.10 4.99
N ALA A 241 0.67 1.05 5.89
CA ALA A 241 1.49 2.22 5.56
C ALA A 241 2.98 1.98 5.80
N GLY A 242 3.30 1.12 6.73
CA GLY A 242 4.65 0.92 7.23
C GLY A 242 5.07 -0.53 7.28
N GLU A 243 6.37 -0.74 7.09
CA GLU A 243 6.99 -2.04 7.18
C GLU A 243 6.99 -2.58 8.62
N MET A 244 7.17 -1.72 9.59
CA MET A 244 7.14 -2.06 11.01
C MET A 244 6.14 -1.14 11.72
N ILE A 245 5.36 -1.71 12.63
CA ILE A 245 4.44 -0.92 13.46
C ILE A 245 5.24 -0.11 14.47
N LEU A 246 5.11 1.22 14.38
CA LEU A 246 5.73 2.12 15.34
C LEU A 246 4.90 2.20 16.62
N GLY A 247 5.56 2.05 17.75
CA GLY A 247 4.95 2.28 19.05
C GLY A 247 5.17 3.72 19.51
N MET A 248 4.10 4.40 19.92
CA MET A 248 4.16 5.77 20.47
C MET A 248 4.40 5.75 21.99
N HIS A 249 5.37 4.95 22.43
CA HIS A 249 5.66 4.69 23.85
C HIS A 249 4.48 4.08 24.63
N CYS A 250 3.55 3.48 23.92
CA CYS A 250 2.41 2.78 24.50
C CYS A 250 2.61 1.27 24.38
N GLU A 251 2.12 0.54 25.36
CA GLU A 251 2.10 -0.91 25.36
C GLU A 251 0.71 -1.40 24.95
N LEU A 252 0.31 -1.04 23.72
CA LEU A 252 -0.96 -1.51 23.17
C LEU A 252 -0.84 -2.96 22.76
N GLU A 253 -1.83 -3.74 23.17
CA GLU A 253 -1.93 -5.15 22.86
C GLU A 253 -3.26 -5.46 22.19
N TYR A 254 -3.21 -6.41 21.27
CA TYR A 254 -4.40 -7.01 20.68
C TYR A 254 -4.33 -8.53 20.88
N GLN A 255 -5.33 -9.07 21.58
CA GLN A 255 -5.42 -10.49 21.94
C GLN A 255 -4.15 -11.05 22.60
N GLY A 256 -3.55 -10.25 23.50
CA GLY A 256 -2.35 -10.62 24.23
C GLY A 256 -1.03 -10.49 23.47
N GLN A 257 -1.06 -9.93 22.27
CA GLN A 257 0.15 -9.64 21.49
C GLN A 257 0.38 -8.13 21.41
N ARG A 258 1.57 -7.69 21.81
CA ARG A 258 2.02 -6.30 21.67
C ARG A 258 2.08 -5.92 20.20
N LEU A 259 1.55 -4.76 19.84
CA LEU A 259 1.46 -4.30 18.45
C LEU A 259 2.71 -3.57 17.97
N ALA A 260 3.36 -2.82 18.86
CA ALA A 260 4.59 -2.11 18.52
C ALA A 260 5.72 -3.06 18.16
N GLY A 261 6.38 -2.81 17.04
CA GLY A 261 7.52 -3.59 16.56
C GLY A 261 7.17 -4.75 15.64
N LEU A 262 5.89 -4.96 15.31
CA LEU A 262 5.47 -6.05 14.42
C LEU A 262 5.94 -5.84 12.98
N TRP A 263 6.54 -6.86 12.40
CA TRP A 263 6.95 -6.94 11.01
C TRP A 263 5.81 -7.47 10.11
N PRO A 264 5.90 -7.35 8.77
CA PRO A 264 4.77 -7.63 7.86
C PRO A 264 4.13 -9.01 8.06
N HIS A 265 4.91 -10.06 8.30
CA HIS A 265 4.39 -11.41 8.50
C HIS A 265 3.64 -11.57 9.83
N GLU A 266 3.98 -10.79 10.86
CA GLU A 266 3.27 -10.76 12.14
C GLU A 266 2.01 -9.91 12.04
N GLN A 267 2.07 -8.76 11.32
CA GLN A 267 0.91 -7.92 11.02
C GLN A 267 -0.17 -8.72 10.29
N GLY A 268 0.22 -9.48 9.26
CA GLY A 268 -0.69 -10.33 8.49
C GLY A 268 -1.41 -11.37 9.34
N LYS A 269 -0.70 -12.04 10.26
CA LYS A 269 -1.33 -13.00 11.18
C LYS A 269 -2.42 -12.39 12.04
N LEU A 270 -2.19 -11.18 12.56
CA LEU A 270 -3.20 -10.50 13.37
C LEU A 270 -4.39 -10.04 12.54
N LEU A 271 -4.15 -9.54 11.32
CA LEU A 271 -5.21 -9.12 10.41
C LEU A 271 -6.07 -10.31 9.97
N GLU A 272 -5.46 -11.43 9.59
CA GLU A 272 -6.19 -12.67 9.28
C GLU A 272 -7.03 -13.12 10.48
N LYS A 273 -6.47 -13.09 11.69
CA LYS A 273 -7.17 -13.44 12.91
C LYS A 273 -8.32 -12.46 13.25
N ALA A 274 -8.18 -11.17 12.91
CA ALA A 274 -9.25 -10.18 13.03
C ALA A 274 -10.36 -10.39 11.99
N GLY A 275 -10.11 -11.14 10.91
CA GLY A 275 -11.07 -11.46 9.86
C GLY A 275 -10.87 -10.68 8.57
N ALA A 276 -9.71 -10.08 8.35
CA ALA A 276 -9.37 -9.49 7.05
C ALA A 276 -9.50 -10.54 5.93
N SER A 277 -9.97 -10.12 4.78
CA SER A 277 -10.18 -10.99 3.61
C SER A 277 -8.99 -10.94 2.64
N ILE A 278 -8.28 -9.82 2.60
CA ILE A 278 -7.09 -9.59 1.78
C ILE A 278 -6.10 -8.78 2.61
N PHE A 279 -4.81 -9.09 2.47
CA PHE A 279 -3.74 -8.37 3.15
C PHE A 279 -2.81 -7.69 2.16
N GLY A 280 -2.63 -6.39 2.31
CA GLY A 280 -1.67 -5.56 1.57
C GLY A 280 -0.43 -5.21 2.41
N PRO A 281 0.58 -6.10 2.47
CA PRO A 281 1.81 -5.80 3.18
C PRO A 281 2.63 -4.72 2.48
N VAL A 282 3.34 -3.93 3.26
CA VAL A 282 4.26 -2.91 2.76
C VAL A 282 5.69 -3.25 3.16
N VAL A 283 6.60 -3.12 2.21
CA VAL A 283 8.04 -3.11 2.48
C VAL A 283 8.62 -1.81 1.92
N ASN A 284 8.89 -0.86 2.79
CA ASN A 284 9.42 0.44 2.40
C ASN A 284 10.86 0.32 1.93
N THR A 285 11.16 0.91 0.78
CA THR A 285 12.47 0.93 0.14
C THR A 285 13.03 2.34 0.00
N ARG A 286 12.69 3.21 0.96
CA ARG A 286 13.21 4.58 1.05
C ARG A 286 14.69 4.59 1.47
N THR A 287 15.52 3.91 0.71
CA THR A 287 16.96 3.84 0.95
C THR A 287 17.72 4.38 -0.25
N THR A 288 19.00 4.72 -0.04
CA THR A 288 19.93 5.05 -1.13
C THR A 288 20.59 3.80 -1.72
N LYS A 289 20.29 2.62 -1.22
CA LYS A 289 20.79 1.34 -1.72
C LYS A 289 20.35 1.10 -3.15
N SER A 290 20.96 0.14 -3.81
CA SER A 290 20.60 -0.22 -5.19
C SER A 290 19.20 -0.86 -5.26
N PHE A 291 18.59 -0.83 -6.44
CA PHE A 291 17.33 -1.55 -6.69
C PHE A 291 17.45 -3.06 -6.43
N PRO A 292 18.53 -3.78 -6.84
CA PRO A 292 18.71 -5.17 -6.45
C PRO A 292 18.69 -5.41 -4.94
N TRP A 293 19.37 -4.58 -4.16
CA TRP A 293 19.37 -4.69 -2.71
C TRP A 293 17.97 -4.51 -2.12
N ASN A 294 17.26 -3.46 -2.54
CA ASN A 294 15.90 -3.17 -2.09
C ASN A 294 14.93 -4.29 -2.48
N LEU A 295 15.09 -4.86 -3.67
CA LEU A 295 14.26 -5.95 -4.15
C LEU A 295 14.51 -7.25 -3.37
N GLY A 296 15.76 -7.62 -3.13
CA GLY A 296 16.11 -8.80 -2.31
C GLY A 296 15.49 -8.72 -0.92
N ARG A 297 15.54 -7.53 -0.32
CA ARG A 297 14.91 -7.25 0.98
C ARG A 297 13.39 -7.38 0.92
N ALA A 298 12.74 -6.78 -0.07
CA ALA A 298 11.29 -6.84 -0.21
C ALA A 298 10.79 -8.27 -0.44
N LEU A 299 11.44 -9.02 -1.32
CA LEU A 299 11.08 -10.42 -1.59
C LEU A 299 11.15 -11.29 -0.34
N THR A 300 12.15 -11.08 0.52
CA THR A 300 12.34 -11.84 1.76
C THR A 300 11.18 -11.60 2.72
N PHE A 301 10.78 -10.35 2.94
CA PHE A 301 9.65 -10.04 3.80
C PHE A 301 8.32 -10.55 3.22
N ILE A 302 8.06 -10.33 1.93
CA ILE A 302 6.79 -10.76 1.32
C ILE A 302 6.68 -12.29 1.29
N LYS A 303 7.78 -13.00 1.03
CA LYS A 303 7.82 -14.45 1.13
C LYS A 303 7.50 -14.94 2.55
N ALA A 304 7.97 -14.24 3.58
CA ALA A 304 7.62 -14.54 4.96
C ALA A 304 6.13 -14.31 5.24
N VAL A 305 5.56 -13.23 4.69
CA VAL A 305 4.10 -12.99 4.76
C VAL A 305 3.34 -14.15 4.12
N ARG A 306 3.70 -14.56 2.90
CA ARG A 306 3.01 -15.67 2.20
C ARG A 306 2.99 -16.97 3.02
N LYS A 307 4.07 -17.22 3.77
CA LYS A 307 4.14 -18.39 4.67
C LYS A 307 3.32 -18.23 5.94
N ALA A 308 3.04 -17.01 6.34
CA ALA A 308 2.43 -16.67 7.63
C ALA A 308 0.91 -16.61 7.57
N VAL A 309 0.32 -16.33 6.40
CA VAL A 309 -1.13 -16.14 6.22
C VAL A 309 -1.68 -17.02 5.10
N GLN A 310 -2.98 -17.32 5.18
CA GLN A 310 -3.71 -18.08 4.16
C GLN A 310 -4.57 -17.18 3.26
N ILE A 311 -4.91 -15.98 3.73
CA ILE A 311 -5.66 -15.01 2.94
C ILE A 311 -4.84 -14.50 1.74
N PRO A 312 -5.50 -14.06 0.67
CA PRO A 312 -4.83 -13.43 -0.47
C PRO A 312 -3.93 -12.27 -0.07
N ILE A 313 -2.80 -12.16 -0.76
CA ILE A 313 -1.81 -11.09 -0.58
C ILE A 313 -1.82 -10.20 -1.81
N HIS A 314 -2.10 -8.94 -1.61
CA HIS A 314 -2.11 -7.89 -2.62
C HIS A 314 -1.01 -6.88 -2.31
N VAL A 315 0.02 -6.84 -3.14
CA VAL A 315 1.24 -6.04 -2.88
C VAL A 315 1.21 -4.75 -3.69
N ASN A 316 1.37 -3.62 -3.00
CA ASN A 316 1.54 -2.35 -3.71
C ASN A 316 2.94 -2.27 -4.34
N MET A 317 2.98 -2.05 -5.67
CA MET A 317 4.20 -1.91 -6.47
C MET A 317 4.39 -0.45 -6.88
N GLY A 318 4.53 0.39 -5.89
CA GLY A 318 4.59 1.83 -6.07
C GLY A 318 5.95 2.46 -5.76
N MET A 319 5.98 3.78 -5.79
CA MET A 319 7.10 4.65 -5.47
C MET A 319 7.63 4.37 -4.05
N GLY A 320 8.84 3.86 -3.94
CA GLY A 320 9.49 3.55 -2.65
C GLY A 320 8.92 2.33 -1.92
N VAL A 321 8.17 1.46 -2.60
CA VAL A 321 7.57 0.25 -2.04
C VAL A 321 7.98 -0.97 -2.86
N CYS A 322 8.21 -2.11 -2.20
CA CYS A 322 8.56 -3.40 -2.82
C CYS A 322 9.77 -3.37 -3.77
N GLY A 323 10.78 -2.61 -3.39
CA GLY A 323 12.02 -2.49 -4.18
C GLY A 323 11.99 -1.38 -5.22
N ILE A 324 10.84 -0.81 -5.53
CA ILE A 324 10.72 0.24 -6.55
C ILE A 324 11.40 1.53 -6.09
N PRO A 325 12.21 2.17 -6.94
CA PRO A 325 12.84 3.45 -6.61
C PRO A 325 11.84 4.54 -6.26
N MET A 326 12.25 5.44 -5.36
CA MET A 326 11.48 6.62 -4.95
C MET A 326 11.58 7.70 -6.01
N THR A 327 10.77 7.61 -7.05
CA THR A 327 10.69 8.55 -8.16
C THR A 327 9.26 8.98 -8.41
N GLU A 328 9.03 10.20 -8.88
CA GLU A 328 7.68 10.70 -9.17
C GLU A 328 6.94 9.82 -10.21
N ILE A 329 7.68 9.36 -11.22
CA ILE A 329 7.19 8.38 -12.19
C ILE A 329 8.00 7.11 -12.02
N THR A 330 7.35 6.02 -11.66
CA THR A 330 8.01 4.74 -11.43
C THR A 330 8.65 4.21 -12.72
N PRO A 331 9.95 3.86 -12.70
CA PRO A 331 10.63 3.38 -13.91
C PRO A 331 10.10 2.01 -14.32
N VAL A 332 9.62 1.89 -15.56
CA VAL A 332 9.03 0.65 -16.08
C VAL A 332 9.96 -0.56 -16.03
N ASP A 333 11.26 -0.34 -16.19
CA ASP A 333 12.29 -1.37 -16.08
C ASP A 333 12.38 -1.94 -14.65
N ALA A 334 12.27 -1.11 -13.63
CA ALA A 334 12.26 -1.54 -12.24
C ALA A 334 10.91 -2.20 -11.88
N VAL A 335 9.79 -1.58 -12.23
CA VAL A 335 8.45 -2.12 -11.93
C VAL A 335 8.26 -3.51 -12.50
N THR A 336 8.58 -3.72 -13.79
CA THR A 336 8.36 -5.03 -14.43
C THR A 336 9.27 -6.12 -13.88
N ARG A 337 10.52 -5.79 -13.54
CA ARG A 337 11.43 -6.75 -12.89
C ARG A 337 10.99 -7.09 -11.48
N ALA A 338 10.60 -6.08 -10.69
CA ALA A 338 10.10 -6.30 -9.34
C ALA A 338 8.81 -7.15 -9.36
N ALA A 339 7.85 -6.83 -10.24
CA ALA A 339 6.62 -7.60 -10.39
C ALA A 339 6.90 -9.07 -10.77
N LYS A 340 7.74 -9.31 -11.79
CA LYS A 340 8.13 -10.67 -12.19
C LYS A 340 8.81 -11.43 -11.05
N ALA A 341 9.74 -10.78 -10.34
CA ALA A 341 10.42 -11.40 -9.21
C ALA A 341 9.45 -11.71 -8.07
N MET A 342 8.56 -10.76 -7.74
CA MET A 342 7.57 -10.91 -6.68
C MET A 342 6.65 -12.09 -6.94
N ILE A 343 6.06 -12.18 -8.12
CA ILE A 343 5.18 -13.28 -8.52
C ILE A 343 5.93 -14.63 -8.52
N THR A 344 7.15 -14.65 -9.08
CA THR A 344 7.92 -15.90 -9.23
C THR A 344 8.43 -16.46 -7.92
N ILE A 345 8.80 -15.60 -6.97
CA ILE A 345 9.47 -15.99 -5.71
C ILE A 345 8.50 -16.12 -4.55
N THR A 346 7.53 -15.22 -4.47
CA THR A 346 6.68 -15.13 -3.26
C THR A 346 5.30 -15.76 -3.45
N GLY A 347 4.82 -15.87 -4.68
CA GLY A 347 3.49 -16.43 -4.97
C GLY A 347 2.36 -15.57 -4.43
N ILE A 348 2.48 -14.25 -4.57
CA ILE A 348 1.40 -13.30 -4.26
C ILE A 348 0.21 -13.46 -5.20
N ASP A 349 -0.96 -13.00 -4.77
CA ASP A 349 -2.23 -13.18 -5.47
C ASP A 349 -2.62 -11.95 -6.31
N GLY A 350 -2.09 -10.77 -5.95
CA GLY A 350 -2.40 -9.52 -6.64
C GLY A 350 -1.31 -8.44 -6.49
N ILE A 351 -1.34 -7.47 -7.39
CA ILE A 351 -0.52 -6.24 -7.39
C ILE A 351 -1.43 -5.03 -7.60
#